data_2f848362f847bcc21151146518d0179d
#
_entry.id   2f848362f847bcc21151146518d0179d
#
_cell.length_a   1.000
_cell.length_b   1.000
_cell.length_c   1.000
_cell.angle_alpha   90.00
_cell.angle_beta   90.00
_cell.angle_gamma   90.00
#
_symmetry.space_group_name_H-M   'P 1'
#
loop_
_entity.id
_entity.type
_entity.pdbx_description
1 polymer ?
#
loop_
_entity_poly.entity_id
_entity_poly.type
_entity_poly.pdbx_seq_one_letter_code
_entity_poly.pdbx_strand_id
1 'polypeptide(L)'
;MKQNAITRSARGKACTLKLDGCQGNEYVVFCHKNGAGVGNKMTDELGRDIGFYGCANCHQIYDSLVHPYYKPHFIKEMAEFAITRTKRQLVKEGLVGEEYTL
;
A
#
# COMPACT_ATOMS: atom_id res chain seq x y z
N MET A 1 7.80 4.66 16.43
CA MET A 1 6.65 5.16 15.66
C MET A 1 5.39 4.41 16.06
N LYS A 2 4.33 5.14 16.39
CA LYS A 2 3.06 4.51 16.75
C LYS A 2 2.35 4.01 15.50
N GLN A 3 1.97 2.73 15.52
CA GLN A 3 1.07 2.19 14.50
C GLN A 3 -0.37 2.46 14.93
N ASN A 4 -1.22 2.76 13.96
CA ASN A 4 -2.67 2.87 14.18
C ASN A 4 -3.37 1.61 13.66
N ALA A 5 -4.70 1.58 13.77
CA ALA A 5 -5.47 0.41 13.34
C ALA A 5 -5.28 0.11 11.85
N ILE A 6 -5.18 1.15 11.01
CA ILE A 6 -4.99 0.97 9.57
C ILE A 6 -3.64 0.31 9.28
N THR A 7 -2.56 0.84 9.83
CA THR A 7 -1.23 0.29 9.56
C THR A 7 -1.05 -1.09 10.17
N ARG A 8 -1.63 -1.36 11.34
CA ARG A 8 -1.57 -2.68 11.96
C ARG A 8 -2.36 -3.74 11.20
N SER A 9 -3.37 -3.34 10.44
CA SER A 9 -4.21 -4.29 9.70
C SER A 9 -3.44 -5.09 8.67
N ALA A 10 -2.24 -4.63 8.29
CA ALA A 10 -1.40 -5.35 7.32
C ALA A 10 -0.88 -6.69 7.84
N ARG A 11 -0.82 -6.89 9.14
CA ARG A 11 -0.33 -8.14 9.70
C ARG A 11 -1.18 -9.32 9.27
N GLY A 12 -0.53 -10.35 8.73
CA GLY A 12 -1.20 -11.55 8.28
C GLY A 12 -1.93 -11.42 6.95
N LYS A 13 -1.87 -10.26 6.31
CA LYS A 13 -2.48 -10.06 5.00
C LYS A 13 -1.54 -10.51 3.89
N ALA A 14 -2.10 -10.80 2.73
CA ALA A 14 -1.31 -11.07 1.54
C ALA A 14 -0.89 -9.76 0.88
N CYS A 15 0.28 -9.78 0.22
CA CYS A 15 0.74 -8.65 -0.58
C CYS A 15 -0.27 -8.35 -1.69
N THR A 16 -0.67 -7.09 -1.83
CA THR A 16 -1.64 -6.68 -2.85
C THR A 16 -0.98 -6.20 -4.14
N LEU A 17 0.32 -5.90 -4.11
CA LEU A 17 1.02 -5.40 -5.29
C LEU A 17 1.45 -6.53 -6.23
N LYS A 18 1.95 -7.63 -5.68
CA LYS A 18 2.25 -8.88 -6.41
C LYS A 18 3.15 -8.70 -7.63
N LEU A 19 4.20 -7.93 -7.49
CA LEU A 19 5.19 -7.78 -8.55
C LEU A 19 6.19 -8.94 -8.54
N ASP A 20 7.09 -8.95 -9.51
CA ASP A 20 8.14 -9.96 -9.60
C ASP A 20 8.91 -10.07 -8.29
N GLY A 21 9.12 -11.29 -7.80
CA GLY A 21 9.78 -11.55 -6.52
C GLY A 21 8.87 -11.41 -5.31
N CYS A 22 7.56 -11.28 -5.51
CA CYS A 22 6.59 -11.13 -4.42
C CYS A 22 6.69 -12.27 -3.42
N GLN A 23 6.69 -11.91 -2.14
CA GLN A 23 6.84 -12.86 -1.03
C GLN A 23 5.50 -13.36 -0.47
N GLY A 24 4.40 -13.07 -1.16
CA GLY A 24 3.07 -13.54 -0.77
C GLY A 24 2.58 -12.88 0.51
N ASN A 25 2.42 -13.66 1.57
CA ASN A 25 1.97 -13.13 2.87
C ASN A 25 3.11 -12.97 3.88
N GLU A 26 4.36 -13.11 3.44
CA GLU A 26 5.53 -12.92 4.30
C GLU A 26 5.99 -11.46 4.25
N TYR A 27 6.37 -10.92 5.41
CA TYR A 27 6.93 -9.57 5.52
C TYR A 27 6.00 -8.49 4.96
N VAL A 28 4.70 -8.68 5.11
CA VAL A 28 3.72 -7.71 4.63
C VAL A 28 3.53 -6.58 5.65
N VAL A 29 3.66 -5.36 5.16
CA VAL A 29 3.45 -4.15 5.96
C VAL A 29 2.53 -3.20 5.20
N PHE A 30 2.06 -2.16 5.89
CA PHE A 30 1.28 -1.11 5.22
C PHE A 30 2.25 -0.15 4.54
N CYS A 31 2.24 -0.16 3.22
CA CYS A 31 3.10 0.70 2.40
C CYS A 31 2.34 1.98 2.08
N HIS A 32 2.82 3.10 2.61
CA HIS A 32 2.16 4.39 2.39
C HIS A 32 2.32 4.84 0.95
N LYS A 33 1.24 5.39 0.39
CA LYS A 33 1.33 6.04 -0.91
C LYS A 33 2.24 7.25 -0.81
N ASN A 34 3.20 7.36 -1.74
CA ASN A 34 4.10 8.50 -1.76
C ASN A 34 3.39 9.71 -2.33
N GLY A 35 3.51 10.84 -1.63
CA GLY A 35 2.97 12.10 -2.09
C GLY A 35 3.93 12.81 -3.04
N ALA A 36 3.59 14.03 -3.41
CA ALA A 36 4.47 14.88 -4.19
C ALA A 36 5.69 15.26 -3.33
N GLY A 37 6.88 15.00 -3.86
CA GLY A 37 8.13 15.28 -3.15
C GLY A 37 8.64 14.09 -2.36
N VAL A 38 9.92 14.16 -2.02
CA VAL A 38 10.64 13.07 -1.36
C VAL A 38 10.19 12.94 0.10
N GLY A 39 9.82 11.71 0.49
CA GLY A 39 9.49 11.39 1.88
C GLY A 39 8.10 11.79 2.32
N ASN A 40 7.29 12.37 1.46
CA ASN A 40 5.92 12.75 1.82
C ASN A 40 4.98 11.56 1.72
N LYS A 41 4.31 11.25 2.82
CA LYS A 41 3.27 10.23 2.86
C LYS A 41 1.91 10.87 2.66
N MET A 42 1.10 10.30 1.79
CA MET A 42 -0.23 10.82 1.54
C MET A 42 -1.23 10.35 2.59
N THR A 43 -2.10 11.27 2.99
CA THR A 43 -3.26 10.96 3.82
C THR A 43 -4.49 11.53 3.12
N ASP A 44 -5.68 11.05 3.53
CA ASP A 44 -6.92 11.61 3.04
C ASP A 44 -7.28 12.89 3.80
N GLU A 45 -8.45 13.47 3.50
CA GLU A 45 -8.89 14.73 4.12
C GLU A 45 -9.05 14.64 5.64
N LEU A 46 -9.27 13.44 6.16
CA LEU A 46 -9.41 13.20 7.59
C LEU A 46 -8.09 12.78 8.25
N GLY A 47 -6.98 12.86 7.52
CA GLY A 47 -5.67 12.47 8.04
C GLY A 47 -5.44 10.97 8.13
N ARG A 48 -6.30 10.15 7.50
CA ARG A 48 -6.13 8.70 7.51
C ARG A 48 -5.10 8.27 6.47
N ASP A 49 -4.33 7.23 6.83
CA ASP A 49 -3.28 6.72 5.94
C ASP A 49 -3.85 6.19 4.63
N ILE A 50 -3.19 6.52 3.53
CA ILE A 50 -3.49 5.94 2.21
C ILE A 50 -2.30 5.08 1.81
N GLY A 51 -2.58 3.85 1.42
CA GLY A 51 -1.53 2.92 1.02
C GLY A 51 -2.08 1.55 0.69
N PHE A 52 -1.19 0.57 0.70
CA PHE A 52 -1.54 -0.80 0.35
C PHE A 52 -0.74 -1.79 1.17
N TYR A 53 -1.21 -3.04 1.21
CA TYR A 53 -0.48 -4.13 1.84
C TYR A 53 0.59 -4.62 0.86
N GLY A 54 1.85 -4.50 1.23
CA GLY A 54 2.95 -4.93 0.37
C GLY A 54 4.01 -5.68 1.15
N CYS A 55 4.55 -6.75 0.54
CA CYS A 55 5.69 -7.46 1.12
C CYS A 55 6.95 -6.61 0.98
N ALA A 56 8.03 -7.00 1.66
CA ALA A 56 9.28 -6.24 1.63
C ALA A 56 9.81 -6.06 0.21
N ASN A 57 9.72 -7.09 -0.61
CA ASN A 57 10.17 -7.02 -2.01
C ASN A 57 9.37 -5.99 -2.82
N CYS A 58 8.05 -6.08 -2.78
CA CYS A 58 7.19 -5.17 -3.54
C CYS A 58 7.26 -3.74 -3.00
N HIS A 59 7.39 -3.59 -1.68
CA HIS A 59 7.56 -2.28 -1.06
C HIS A 59 8.82 -1.59 -1.56
N GLN A 60 9.93 -2.34 -1.66
CA GLN A 60 11.18 -1.78 -2.16
C GLN A 60 11.07 -1.35 -3.63
N ILE A 61 10.43 -2.17 -4.46
CA ILE A 61 10.20 -1.82 -5.87
C ILE A 61 9.38 -0.54 -5.98
N TYR A 62 8.32 -0.43 -5.20
CA TYR A 62 7.47 0.75 -5.21
C TYR A 62 8.22 2.01 -4.77
N ASP A 63 9.00 1.92 -3.70
CA ASP A 63 9.71 3.08 -3.17
C ASP A 63 10.83 3.56 -4.10
N SER A 64 11.55 2.62 -4.72
CA SER A 64 12.66 2.96 -5.60
C SER A 64 12.20 3.29 -7.03
N LEU A 65 11.09 2.71 -7.48
CA LEU A 65 10.61 2.75 -8.85
C LEU A 65 11.64 2.22 -9.85
N VAL A 66 12.52 1.32 -9.38
CA VAL A 66 13.57 0.72 -10.20
C VAL A 66 13.36 -0.79 -10.27
N HIS A 67 13.23 -1.31 -11.48
CA HIS A 67 13.12 -2.73 -11.72
C HIS A 67 13.52 -3.03 -13.16
N PRO A 68 14.23 -4.15 -13.43
CA PRO A 68 14.67 -4.45 -14.80
C PRO A 68 13.53 -4.67 -15.80
N TYR A 69 12.34 -5.06 -15.33
CA TYR A 69 11.22 -5.38 -16.22
C TYR A 69 10.10 -4.36 -16.22
N TYR A 70 10.01 -3.51 -15.19
CA TYR A 70 8.89 -2.59 -15.02
C TYR A 70 9.35 -1.14 -15.14
N LYS A 71 8.62 -0.36 -15.93
CA LYS A 71 8.84 1.09 -15.98
C LYS A 71 8.19 1.75 -14.77
N PRO A 72 8.69 2.91 -14.34
CA PRO A 72 8.14 3.59 -13.15
C PRO A 72 6.63 3.82 -13.19
N HIS A 73 6.09 4.25 -14.33
CA HIS A 73 4.65 4.50 -14.43
C HIS A 73 3.82 3.22 -14.28
N PHE A 74 4.34 2.08 -14.72
CA PHE A 74 3.66 0.80 -14.55
C PHE A 74 3.62 0.42 -13.07
N ILE A 75 4.73 0.60 -12.35
CA ILE A 75 4.79 0.33 -10.91
C ILE A 75 3.77 1.19 -10.16
N LYS A 76 3.69 2.48 -10.49
CA LYS A 76 2.72 3.41 -9.89
C LYS A 76 1.28 3.00 -10.18
N GLU A 77 0.99 2.60 -11.41
CA GLU A 77 -0.35 2.16 -11.78
C GLU A 77 -0.75 0.89 -11.04
N MET A 78 0.15 -0.07 -10.93
CA MET A 78 -0.10 -1.30 -10.17
C MET A 78 -0.33 -0.98 -8.69
N ALA A 79 0.40 -0.02 -8.15
CA ALA A 79 0.21 0.42 -6.77
C ALA A 79 -1.18 1.04 -6.57
N GLU A 80 -1.71 1.77 -7.54
CA GLU A 80 -3.07 2.32 -7.44
C GLU A 80 -4.12 1.20 -7.35
N PHE A 81 -3.97 0.13 -8.11
CA PHE A 81 -4.85 -1.04 -7.99
C PHE A 81 -4.71 -1.69 -6.62
N ALA A 82 -3.48 -1.80 -6.12
CA ALA A 82 -3.22 -2.37 -4.79
C ALA A 82 -3.87 -1.52 -3.69
N ILE A 83 -3.81 -0.20 -3.82
CA ILE A 83 -4.44 0.73 -2.89
C ILE A 83 -5.96 0.52 -2.89
N THR A 84 -6.56 0.37 -4.05
CA THR A 84 -8.01 0.12 -4.16
C THR A 84 -8.40 -1.17 -3.44
N ARG A 85 -7.64 -2.25 -3.63
CA ARG A 85 -7.90 -3.52 -2.95
C ARG A 85 -7.77 -3.38 -1.44
N THR A 86 -6.76 -2.66 -0.99
CA THR A 86 -6.53 -2.44 0.45
C THR A 86 -7.65 -1.61 1.06
N LYS A 87 -8.11 -0.57 0.37
CA LYS A 87 -9.24 0.25 0.84
C LYS A 87 -10.49 -0.60 1.05
N ARG A 88 -10.79 -1.48 0.09
CA ARG A 88 -11.94 -2.37 0.21
C ARG A 88 -11.82 -3.30 1.40
N GLN A 89 -10.63 -3.81 1.66
CA GLN A 89 -10.39 -4.68 2.81
C GLN A 89 -10.57 -3.92 4.13
N LEU A 90 -10.10 -2.68 4.20
CA LEU A 90 -10.24 -1.84 5.38
C LEU A 90 -11.72 -1.56 5.69
N VAL A 91 -12.52 -1.30 4.66
CA VAL A 91 -13.96 -1.12 4.81
C VAL A 91 -14.62 -2.42 5.31
N LYS A 92 -14.25 -3.54 4.71
CA LYS A 92 -14.78 -4.84 5.06
C LYS A 92 -14.51 -5.20 6.52
N GLU A 93 -13.34 -4.81 7.03
CA GLU A 93 -12.96 -5.06 8.43
C GLU A 93 -13.53 -4.01 9.40
N GLY A 94 -14.24 -3.02 8.89
CA GLY A 94 -14.84 -1.99 9.73
C GLY A 94 -13.86 -0.97 10.29
N LEU A 95 -12.65 -0.90 9.75
CA LEU A 95 -11.63 0.05 10.22
C LEU A 95 -11.84 1.46 9.67
N VAL A 96 -12.52 1.56 8.55
CA VAL A 96 -12.91 2.83 7.93
C VAL A 96 -14.33 2.70 7.38
N GLY A 97 -15.01 3.82 7.16
CA GLY A 97 -16.34 3.81 6.53
C GLY A 97 -16.25 3.66 5.01
N GLU A 98 -17.37 3.42 4.37
CA GLU A 98 -17.44 3.23 2.93
C GLU A 98 -16.95 4.45 2.14
N GLU A 99 -17.06 5.64 2.71
CA GLU A 99 -16.59 6.88 2.07
C GLU A 99 -15.09 6.86 1.80
N TYR A 100 -14.34 5.99 2.48
CA TYR A 100 -12.89 5.87 2.27
C TYR A 100 -12.55 5.32 0.89
N THR A 101 -13.48 4.60 0.25
CA THR A 101 -13.26 4.03 -1.08
C THR A 101 -13.71 4.94 -2.23
N LEU A 102 -14.31 6.05 -1.90
CA LEU A 102 -14.81 7.00 -2.90
C LEU A 102 -13.71 7.83 -3.56
#